data_78941f9b62abacc2dc4a9cd89d46cfd3
#
_entry.id   78941f9b62abacc2dc4a9cd89d46cfd3
#
_cell.length_a   1.000
_cell.length_b   1.000
_cell.length_c   1.000
_cell.angle_alpha   90.00
_cell.angle_beta   90.00
_cell.angle_gamma   90.00
#
_symmetry.space_group_name_H-M   'P 1'
#
loop_
_entity.id
_entity.type
_entity.pdbx_description
1 polymer ?
#
loop_
_entity_poly.entity_id
_entity_poly.type
_entity_poly.pdbx_seq_one_letter_code
_entity_poly.pdbx_strand_id
1 'polypeptide(L)'
;MPFFRLPVTVAVVSLFLAPVFGATDPLYQSMRDAALGDSFVVENIEIHRDAGVITLKNGSIAFTAPAMGRDVIAVFNGEGTFTFNPVSPLDRNYMATLTGQLTVSETFDRALFCFTDDAGKEIRASARTPSKDPKLADILRDYRKHLRSRLEQPRSMLDYLLNDVAMDNLEADILTDLLNPHAPGFFSAYFHGRKHPDLRFKVQPRGAFPEMSTPEEVAVINLDPEAREEGIWYLSHLEQEIKGHTASSDENKNMVQADHYQIETTIAKNDHFIASTNLKFHAVTDGDRVIKFSLLPNLRVEKVSSGGQDVPFIQEDKKEDASFYVVMPESMARNIPG
;
A
#
# COMPACT_ATOMS: atom_id res chain seq x y z
N MET A 1 -2.19 -14.94 36.19
CA MET A 1 -1.91 -13.56 35.73
C MET A 1 -3.16 -13.08 35.03
N PRO A 2 -3.72 -11.92 35.33
CA PRO A 2 -4.96 -11.47 34.68
C PRO A 2 -4.64 -11.01 33.26
N PHE A 3 -5.35 -11.60 32.31
CA PHE A 3 -5.30 -11.22 30.90
C PHE A 3 -5.87 -9.82 30.71
N PHE A 4 -5.02 -8.87 30.33
CA PHE A 4 -5.46 -7.53 29.90
C PHE A 4 -6.03 -7.66 28.47
N ARG A 5 -7.36 -7.76 28.38
CA ARG A 5 -8.08 -7.51 27.14
C ARG A 5 -8.29 -6.01 27.04
N LEU A 6 -7.59 -5.35 26.13
CA LEU A 6 -7.80 -3.93 25.86
C LEU A 6 -8.99 -3.77 24.90
N PRO A 7 -10.11 -3.14 25.33
CA PRO A 7 -11.17 -2.78 24.42
C PRO A 7 -10.75 -1.58 23.57
N VAL A 8 -10.88 -1.66 22.25
CA VAL A 8 -10.80 -0.51 21.36
C VAL A 8 -12.20 0.04 21.14
N THR A 9 -12.44 1.28 21.51
CA THR A 9 -13.72 1.95 21.28
C THR A 9 -13.55 2.97 20.17
N VAL A 10 -14.25 2.78 19.05
CA VAL A 10 -14.33 3.75 17.96
C VAL A 10 -15.64 4.50 18.10
N ALA A 11 -15.58 5.79 18.44
CA ALA A 11 -16.75 6.66 18.54
C ALA A 11 -16.80 7.58 17.33
N VAL A 12 -17.89 7.53 16.57
CA VAL A 12 -18.17 8.41 15.43
C VAL A 12 -19.30 9.36 15.85
N VAL A 13 -19.00 10.62 16.07
CA VAL A 13 -19.97 11.66 16.45
C VAL A 13 -19.91 12.78 15.43
N SER A 14 -20.97 13.02 14.67
CA SER A 14 -21.05 14.16 13.73
C SER A 14 -21.73 15.36 14.38
N LEU A 15 -20.96 16.32 14.86
CA LEU A 15 -21.43 17.65 15.20
C LEU A 15 -20.73 18.69 14.31
N PHE A 16 -21.52 19.61 13.73
CA PHE A 16 -21.01 20.76 13.00
C PHE A 16 -20.21 21.68 13.92
N LEU A 17 -18.94 21.44 14.04
CA LEU A 17 -17.91 22.39 14.50
C LEU A 17 -16.63 22.01 13.78
N ALA A 18 -15.76 22.96 13.51
CA ALA A 18 -14.54 22.82 12.72
C ALA A 18 -13.89 21.44 12.83
N PRO A 19 -13.31 20.88 11.76
CA PRO A 19 -12.78 19.53 11.78
C PRO A 19 -11.76 19.41 12.91
N VAL A 20 -12.15 18.75 13.99
CA VAL A 20 -11.19 18.21 14.94
C VAL A 20 -10.57 17.03 14.18
N PHE A 21 -9.51 17.29 13.42
CA PHE A 21 -8.67 16.24 12.91
C PHE A 21 -8.17 15.46 14.12
N GLY A 22 -8.55 14.20 14.22
CA GLY A 22 -7.88 13.30 15.15
C GLY A 22 -6.38 13.43 14.95
N ALA A 23 -5.58 13.33 16.02
CA ALA A 23 -4.15 13.54 15.93
C ALA A 23 -3.56 12.55 14.92
N THR A 24 -3.21 13.05 13.74
CA THR A 24 -2.57 12.25 12.68
C THR A 24 -1.16 11.87 13.15
N ASP A 25 -0.72 10.68 12.85
CA ASP A 25 0.62 10.23 13.21
C ASP A 25 1.69 11.14 12.56
N PRO A 26 2.65 11.70 13.35
CA PRO A 26 3.63 12.65 12.81
C PRO A 26 4.55 12.05 11.75
N LEU A 27 4.87 10.75 11.84
CA LEU A 27 5.70 10.06 10.85
C LEU A 27 4.96 9.94 9.53
N TYR A 28 3.68 9.58 9.58
CA TYR A 28 2.81 9.57 8.40
C TYR A 28 2.77 10.94 7.73
N GLN A 29 2.50 11.99 8.49
CA GLN A 29 2.43 13.35 7.93
C GLN A 29 3.76 13.78 7.31
N SER A 30 4.88 13.45 7.94
CA SER A 30 6.21 13.76 7.40
C SER A 30 6.46 13.08 6.04
N MET A 31 5.97 11.87 5.84
CA MET A 31 6.07 11.17 4.54
C MET A 31 5.15 11.79 3.49
N ARG A 32 3.93 12.18 3.89
CA ARG A 32 2.98 12.84 2.98
C ARG A 32 3.51 14.17 2.42
N ASP A 33 4.25 14.91 3.23
CA ASP A 33 4.78 16.23 2.90
C ASP A 33 6.24 16.17 2.39
N ALA A 34 6.85 14.98 2.38
CA ALA A 34 8.25 14.81 2.05
C ALA A 34 8.57 15.34 0.64
N ALA A 35 9.51 16.26 0.56
CA ALA A 35 10.11 16.69 -0.69
C ALA A 35 11.19 15.71 -1.16
N LEU A 36 11.58 15.80 -2.42
CA LEU A 36 12.76 15.09 -2.92
C LEU A 36 14.02 15.66 -2.29
N GLY A 37 14.90 14.78 -1.87
CA GLY A 37 16.27 15.07 -1.44
C GLY A 37 17.26 14.95 -2.59
N ASP A 38 18.35 14.23 -2.34
CA ASP A 38 19.42 14.05 -3.31
C ASP A 38 18.95 13.24 -4.53
N SER A 39 19.40 13.69 -5.70
CA SER A 39 19.19 13.00 -6.97
C SER A 39 20.51 12.52 -7.57
N PHE A 40 20.45 11.41 -8.30
CA PHE A 40 21.62 10.71 -8.84
C PHE A 40 21.39 10.31 -10.29
N VAL A 41 22.48 10.26 -11.05
CA VAL A 41 22.50 9.66 -12.39
C VAL A 41 22.34 8.14 -12.26
N VAL A 42 21.56 7.59 -13.16
CA VAL A 42 21.32 6.15 -13.27
C VAL A 42 21.92 5.64 -14.57
N GLU A 43 22.70 4.55 -14.47
CA GLU A 43 23.27 3.84 -15.62
C GLU A 43 23.20 2.33 -15.35
N ASN A 44 22.30 1.62 -16.04
CA ASN A 44 22.15 0.17 -16.00
C ASN A 44 22.03 -0.43 -14.57
N ILE A 45 21.05 0.05 -13.79
CA ILE A 45 20.74 -0.52 -12.48
C ILE A 45 19.65 -1.57 -12.64
N GLU A 46 19.87 -2.77 -12.14
CA GLU A 46 18.88 -3.84 -12.08
C GLU A 46 18.36 -4.02 -10.66
N ILE A 47 17.03 -4.13 -10.55
CA ILE A 47 16.31 -4.41 -9.31
C ILE A 47 15.51 -5.68 -9.54
N HIS A 48 15.81 -6.72 -8.77
CA HIS A 48 15.15 -8.02 -8.84
C HIS A 48 14.21 -8.17 -7.65
N ARG A 49 12.92 -8.37 -7.92
CA ARG A 49 11.91 -8.65 -6.89
C ARG A 49 11.02 -9.78 -7.36
N ASP A 50 11.10 -10.92 -6.68
CA ASP A 50 10.38 -12.12 -7.04
C ASP A 50 10.63 -12.47 -8.53
N ALA A 51 9.58 -12.72 -9.32
CA ALA A 51 9.68 -12.98 -10.77
C ALA A 51 9.82 -11.72 -11.63
N GLY A 52 9.89 -10.53 -11.01
CA GLY A 52 10.01 -9.23 -11.67
C GLY A 52 11.46 -8.74 -11.75
N VAL A 53 11.84 -8.23 -12.90
CA VAL A 53 13.13 -7.54 -13.12
C VAL A 53 12.88 -6.16 -13.69
N ILE A 54 13.42 -5.16 -13.01
CA ILE A 54 13.35 -3.76 -13.40
C ILE A 54 14.76 -3.31 -13.76
N THR A 55 14.96 -2.88 -15.00
CA THR A 55 16.24 -2.32 -15.45
C THR A 55 16.09 -0.83 -15.68
N LEU A 56 16.78 -0.02 -14.90
CA LEU A 56 16.91 1.42 -15.11
C LEU A 56 18.12 1.63 -16.00
N LYS A 57 17.91 1.83 -17.32
CA LYS A 57 18.99 1.88 -18.30
C LYS A 57 19.79 3.16 -18.23
N ASN A 58 19.10 4.29 -18.25
CA ASN A 58 19.69 5.61 -18.15
C ASN A 58 18.67 6.61 -17.62
N GLY A 59 19.13 7.65 -16.94
CA GLY A 59 18.25 8.69 -16.43
C GLY A 59 18.70 9.26 -15.10
N SER A 60 17.74 9.71 -14.32
CA SER A 60 17.94 10.27 -12.98
C SER A 60 16.96 9.65 -11.99
N ILE A 61 17.42 9.44 -10.77
CA ILE A 61 16.61 8.97 -9.65
C ILE A 61 16.79 9.89 -8.44
N ALA A 62 15.72 10.18 -7.73
CA ALA A 62 15.77 10.91 -6.46
C ALA A 62 14.95 10.20 -5.39
N PHE A 63 15.39 10.35 -4.15
CA PHE A 63 14.69 9.83 -2.99
C PHE A 63 13.97 10.96 -2.25
N THR A 64 12.84 10.66 -1.61
CA THR A 64 12.25 11.57 -0.63
C THR A 64 13.09 11.62 0.64
N ALA A 65 12.79 12.57 1.52
CA ALA A 65 13.36 12.55 2.87
C ALA A 65 13.11 11.18 3.53
N PRO A 66 14.12 10.60 4.22
CA PRO A 66 14.02 9.27 4.77
C PRO A 66 13.00 9.20 5.91
N ALA A 67 12.27 8.09 6.02
CA ALA A 67 11.41 7.76 7.13
C ALA A 67 12.14 6.81 8.09
N MET A 68 12.21 7.16 9.38
CA MET A 68 12.96 6.38 10.38
C MET A 68 14.41 6.04 9.95
N GLY A 69 15.07 6.96 9.23
CA GLY A 69 16.43 6.77 8.73
C GLY A 69 16.55 5.83 7.52
N ARG A 70 15.45 5.45 6.88
CA ARG A 70 15.41 4.57 5.70
C ARG A 70 14.84 5.32 4.50
N ASP A 71 15.41 5.08 3.33
CA ASP A 71 14.77 5.47 2.08
C ASP A 71 13.53 4.57 1.88
N VAL A 72 12.41 5.18 1.53
CA VAL A 72 11.13 4.47 1.37
C VAL A 72 10.40 4.80 0.08
N ILE A 73 10.72 5.93 -0.54
CA ILE A 73 10.15 6.38 -1.81
C ILE A 73 11.28 6.88 -2.71
N ALA A 74 11.28 6.44 -3.98
CA ALA A 74 12.17 6.94 -5.01
C ALA A 74 11.41 7.24 -6.29
N VAL A 75 11.81 8.29 -6.99
CA VAL A 75 11.24 8.72 -8.27
C VAL A 75 12.30 8.64 -9.35
N PHE A 76 11.98 8.00 -10.45
CA PHE A 76 12.85 7.83 -11.60
C PHE A 76 12.30 8.58 -12.82
N ASN A 77 13.20 9.23 -13.57
CA ASN A 77 12.96 9.82 -14.88
C ASN A 77 14.06 9.37 -15.83
N GLY A 78 13.69 8.68 -16.90
CA GLY A 78 14.66 8.14 -17.85
C GLY A 78 14.13 6.95 -18.63
N GLU A 79 14.99 6.17 -19.24
CA GLU A 79 14.60 4.94 -19.93
C GLU A 79 14.79 3.73 -19.03
N GLY A 80 13.73 2.95 -18.85
CA GLY A 80 13.77 1.68 -18.13
C GLY A 80 12.93 0.59 -18.80
N THR A 81 13.13 -0.64 -18.35
CA THR A 81 12.31 -1.78 -18.75
C THR A 81 11.87 -2.56 -17.52
N PHE A 82 10.63 -3.01 -17.53
CA PHE A 82 10.10 -3.97 -16.59
C PHE A 82 9.80 -5.28 -17.33
N THR A 83 10.32 -6.37 -16.82
CA THR A 83 9.99 -7.72 -17.30
C THR A 83 9.48 -8.56 -16.15
N PHE A 84 8.44 -9.34 -16.42
CA PHE A 84 7.86 -10.25 -15.44
C PHE A 84 7.58 -11.61 -16.09
N ASN A 85 8.06 -12.67 -15.47
CA ASN A 85 7.91 -14.02 -15.97
C ASN A 85 7.20 -14.89 -14.92
N PRO A 86 5.87 -15.11 -15.03
CA PRO A 86 5.12 -15.90 -14.06
C PRO A 86 5.76 -17.27 -13.83
N VAL A 87 5.80 -17.70 -12.57
CA VAL A 87 6.51 -18.91 -12.15
C VAL A 87 5.83 -20.16 -12.69
N SER A 88 4.50 -20.24 -12.52
CA SER A 88 3.74 -21.42 -12.90
C SER A 88 3.26 -21.36 -14.36
N PRO A 89 3.17 -22.51 -15.06
CA PRO A 89 2.55 -22.56 -16.39
C PRO A 89 1.08 -22.14 -16.40
N LEU A 90 0.35 -22.36 -15.30
CA LEU A 90 -1.05 -21.97 -15.16
C LEU A 90 -1.17 -20.45 -15.19
N ASP A 91 -0.36 -19.75 -14.39
CA ASP A 91 -0.35 -18.29 -14.31
C ASP A 91 0.07 -17.66 -15.65
N ARG A 92 1.03 -18.24 -16.36
CA ARG A 92 1.40 -17.81 -17.72
C ARG A 92 0.23 -17.89 -18.69
N ASN A 93 -0.53 -19.00 -18.66
CA ASN A 93 -1.69 -19.18 -19.52
C ASN A 93 -2.81 -18.21 -19.14
N TYR A 94 -3.03 -17.95 -17.85
CA TYR A 94 -3.98 -16.97 -17.40
C TYR A 94 -3.62 -15.57 -17.89
N MET A 95 -2.37 -15.15 -17.68
CA MET A 95 -1.86 -13.87 -18.18
C MET A 95 -2.01 -13.77 -19.70
N ALA A 96 -1.71 -14.83 -20.45
CA ALA A 96 -1.85 -14.84 -21.89
C ALA A 96 -3.30 -14.71 -22.36
N THR A 97 -4.26 -15.18 -21.57
CA THR A 97 -5.69 -14.99 -21.85
C THR A 97 -6.11 -13.53 -21.78
N LEU A 98 -5.53 -12.76 -20.85
CA LEU A 98 -5.81 -11.34 -20.65
C LEU A 98 -5.00 -10.47 -21.63
N THR A 99 -3.71 -10.68 -21.70
CA THR A 99 -2.76 -9.79 -22.38
C THR A 99 -2.32 -10.25 -23.76
N GLY A 100 -2.62 -11.51 -24.12
CA GLY A 100 -2.09 -12.16 -25.33
C GLY A 100 -0.62 -12.56 -25.22
N GLN A 101 0.01 -12.45 -24.04
CA GLN A 101 1.44 -12.73 -23.84
C GLN A 101 1.66 -13.57 -22.58
N LEU A 102 2.61 -14.50 -22.65
CA LEU A 102 2.99 -15.38 -21.52
C LEU A 102 3.85 -14.67 -20.46
N THR A 103 4.41 -13.51 -20.81
CA THR A 103 5.30 -12.70 -19.96
C THR A 103 4.99 -11.23 -20.16
N VAL A 104 5.26 -10.40 -19.17
CA VAL A 104 5.21 -8.93 -19.33
C VAL A 104 6.57 -8.45 -19.79
N SER A 105 6.58 -7.54 -20.76
CA SER A 105 7.76 -6.75 -21.15
C SER A 105 7.28 -5.35 -21.48
N GLU A 106 7.59 -4.40 -20.59
CA GLU A 106 7.18 -3.00 -20.70
C GLU A 106 8.40 -2.08 -20.69
N THR A 107 8.42 -1.08 -21.56
CA THR A 107 9.41 0.00 -21.54
C THR A 107 8.74 1.22 -20.92
N PHE A 108 9.38 1.86 -19.96
CA PHE A 108 8.84 3.02 -19.27
C PHE A 108 9.81 4.20 -19.30
N ASP A 109 9.27 5.41 -19.15
CA ASP A 109 10.05 6.67 -19.12
C ASP A 109 10.09 7.30 -17.73
N ARG A 110 9.23 6.90 -16.82
CA ARG A 110 9.20 7.34 -15.42
C ARG A 110 8.60 6.26 -14.53
N ALA A 111 9.02 6.27 -13.29
CA ALA A 111 8.49 5.37 -12.28
C ALA A 111 8.50 6.01 -10.89
N LEU A 112 7.55 5.56 -10.05
CA LEU A 112 7.56 5.75 -8.61
C LEU A 112 7.81 4.39 -7.96
N PHE A 113 8.82 4.34 -7.10
CA PHE A 113 9.14 3.16 -6.29
C PHE A 113 8.84 3.42 -4.83
N CYS A 114 8.21 2.47 -4.18
CA CYS A 114 7.87 2.49 -2.77
C CYS A 114 8.31 1.19 -2.15
N PHE A 115 9.06 1.25 -1.07
CA PHE A 115 9.69 0.06 -0.53
C PHE A 115 10.06 0.22 0.94
N THR A 116 10.06 -0.90 1.64
CA THR A 116 10.60 -1.03 2.99
C THR A 116 11.64 -2.15 3.05
N ASP A 117 11.89 -2.81 1.93
CA ASP A 117 12.98 -3.77 1.73
C ASP A 117 14.34 -3.07 1.48
N ASP A 118 15.31 -3.79 0.94
CA ASP A 118 16.66 -3.25 0.69
C ASP A 118 16.81 -2.50 -0.65
N ALA A 119 15.71 -2.25 -1.42
CA ALA A 119 15.76 -1.58 -2.72
C ALA A 119 16.46 -0.21 -2.67
N GLY A 120 16.19 0.58 -1.65
CA GLY A 120 16.85 1.88 -1.48
C GLY A 120 18.36 1.77 -1.36
N LYS A 121 18.85 0.79 -0.61
CA LYS A 121 20.28 0.52 -0.45
C LYS A 121 20.93 0.05 -1.75
N GLU A 122 20.27 -0.85 -2.48
CA GLU A 122 20.72 -1.39 -3.77
C GLU A 122 20.86 -0.28 -4.80
N ILE A 123 19.84 0.57 -4.92
CA ILE A 123 19.85 1.72 -5.84
C ILE A 123 20.97 2.69 -5.46
N ARG A 124 21.08 3.09 -4.19
CA ARG A 124 22.14 4.02 -3.74
C ARG A 124 23.54 3.46 -3.92
N ALA A 125 23.73 2.16 -3.78
CA ALA A 125 25.02 1.53 -4.01
C ALA A 125 25.51 1.69 -5.45
N SER A 126 24.58 1.74 -6.40
CA SER A 126 24.83 1.81 -7.84
C SER A 126 24.74 3.26 -8.39
N ALA A 127 23.82 4.08 -7.87
CA ALA A 127 23.61 5.46 -8.30
C ALA A 127 24.40 6.41 -7.41
N ARG A 128 25.65 6.74 -7.78
CA ARG A 128 26.57 7.55 -6.94
C ARG A 128 26.84 8.95 -7.49
N THR A 129 26.65 9.17 -8.77
CA THR A 129 26.91 10.47 -9.42
C THR A 129 25.73 11.40 -9.18
N PRO A 130 25.94 12.58 -8.54
CA PRO A 130 24.86 13.55 -8.35
C PRO A 130 24.24 13.98 -9.68
N SER A 131 22.92 14.16 -9.66
CA SER A 131 22.11 14.62 -10.78
C SER A 131 21.39 15.92 -10.43
N LYS A 132 20.97 16.66 -11.45
CA LYS A 132 20.07 17.83 -11.32
C LYS A 132 18.99 17.73 -12.37
N ASP A 133 18.03 16.87 -12.14
CA ASP A 133 16.88 16.72 -13.02
C ASP A 133 15.63 17.37 -12.38
N PRO A 134 15.19 18.54 -12.87
CA PRO A 134 14.05 19.25 -12.32
C PRO A 134 12.70 18.51 -12.53
N LYS A 135 12.63 17.58 -13.49
CA LYS A 135 11.40 16.84 -13.78
C LYS A 135 11.00 15.88 -12.66
N LEU A 136 11.97 15.41 -11.85
CA LEU A 136 11.70 14.47 -10.78
C LEU A 136 10.67 15.01 -9.77
N ALA A 137 10.75 16.30 -9.44
CA ALA A 137 9.77 16.91 -8.52
C ALA A 137 8.35 16.98 -9.12
N ASP A 138 8.27 17.28 -10.43
CA ASP A 138 6.99 17.27 -11.13
C ASP A 138 6.39 15.87 -11.21
N ILE A 139 7.22 14.85 -11.47
CA ILE A 139 6.81 13.46 -11.52
C ILE A 139 6.25 13.02 -10.15
N LEU A 140 6.93 13.32 -9.03
CA LEU A 140 6.42 13.02 -7.69
C LEU A 140 5.07 13.69 -7.44
N ARG A 141 4.96 14.98 -7.80
CA ARG A 141 3.70 15.71 -7.63
C ARG A 141 2.56 15.08 -8.44
N ASP A 142 2.84 14.69 -9.69
CA ASP A 142 1.85 14.09 -10.58
C ASP A 142 1.38 12.71 -10.07
N TYR A 143 2.31 11.86 -9.63
CA TYR A 143 1.95 10.58 -8.98
C TYR A 143 1.12 10.81 -7.72
N ARG A 144 1.53 11.70 -6.82
CA ARG A 144 0.77 12.02 -5.61
C ARG A 144 -0.62 12.53 -5.93
N LYS A 145 -0.76 13.42 -6.91
CA LYS A 145 -2.06 13.91 -7.35
C LYS A 145 -2.94 12.77 -7.86
N HIS A 146 -2.39 11.90 -8.70
CA HIS A 146 -3.10 10.74 -9.23
C HIS A 146 -3.56 9.81 -8.12
N LEU A 147 -2.65 9.42 -7.23
CA LEU A 147 -2.95 8.52 -6.11
C LEU A 147 -3.97 9.10 -5.11
N ARG A 148 -3.95 10.42 -4.89
CA ARG A 148 -4.84 11.11 -3.95
C ARG A 148 -6.21 11.51 -4.50
N SER A 149 -6.48 11.24 -5.77
CA SER A 149 -7.77 11.55 -6.41
C SER A 149 -8.38 10.38 -7.17
N ARG A 150 -7.85 9.19 -7.01
CA ARG A 150 -8.22 8.00 -7.80
C ARG A 150 -9.68 7.58 -7.66
N LEU A 151 -10.32 7.87 -6.52
CA LEU A 151 -11.72 7.56 -6.27
C LEU A 151 -12.67 8.73 -6.61
N GLU A 152 -12.15 9.83 -7.15
CA GLU A 152 -12.96 11.03 -7.40
C GLU A 152 -14.02 10.81 -8.49
N GLN A 153 -13.63 10.14 -9.58
CA GLN A 153 -14.51 9.91 -10.72
C GLN A 153 -14.20 8.56 -11.39
N PRO A 154 -14.57 7.44 -10.77
CA PRO A 154 -14.37 6.13 -11.38
C PRO A 154 -15.24 6.02 -12.65
N ARG A 155 -14.67 5.53 -13.74
CA ARG A 155 -15.34 5.41 -15.04
C ARG A 155 -16.22 4.16 -15.14
N SER A 156 -15.91 3.16 -14.34
CA SER A 156 -16.64 1.90 -14.28
C SER A 156 -16.66 1.33 -12.88
N MET A 157 -17.47 0.30 -12.64
CA MET A 157 -17.43 -0.45 -11.39
C MET A 157 -16.09 -1.19 -11.22
N LEU A 158 -15.50 -1.67 -12.32
CA LEU A 158 -14.20 -2.33 -12.29
C LEU A 158 -13.10 -1.34 -11.94
N ASP A 159 -13.09 -0.16 -12.56
CA ASP A 159 -12.17 0.93 -12.24
C ASP A 159 -12.27 1.32 -10.75
N TYR A 160 -13.48 1.47 -10.23
CA TYR A 160 -13.68 1.73 -8.80
C TYR A 160 -13.06 0.63 -7.92
N LEU A 161 -13.36 -0.64 -8.20
CA LEU A 161 -12.84 -1.76 -7.43
C LEU A 161 -11.32 -1.88 -7.53
N LEU A 162 -10.75 -1.72 -8.73
CA LEU A 162 -9.30 -1.79 -8.92
C LEU A 162 -8.59 -0.65 -8.20
N ASN A 163 -9.11 0.57 -8.25
CA ASN A 163 -8.51 1.70 -7.56
C ASN A 163 -8.67 1.61 -6.04
N ASP A 164 -9.79 1.12 -5.53
CA ASP A 164 -10.02 0.97 -4.10
C ASP A 164 -9.19 -0.17 -3.50
N VAL A 165 -9.11 -1.29 -4.21
CA VAL A 165 -8.46 -2.52 -3.73
C VAL A 165 -6.97 -2.56 -4.08
N ALA A 166 -6.59 -2.10 -5.27
CA ALA A 166 -5.23 -2.26 -5.79
C ALA A 166 -4.31 -1.07 -5.49
N MET A 167 -4.88 0.10 -5.21
CA MET A 167 -4.12 1.33 -4.96
C MET A 167 -4.39 1.85 -3.54
N ASP A 168 -3.72 1.29 -2.59
CA ASP A 168 -3.79 1.71 -1.20
C ASP A 168 -3.23 3.12 -0.96
N ASN A 169 -3.43 3.64 0.25
CA ASN A 169 -2.74 4.85 0.71
C ASN A 169 -1.25 4.54 0.90
N LEU A 170 -0.44 5.04 -0.03
CA LEU A 170 0.97 4.72 -0.14
C LEU A 170 1.77 4.99 1.13
N GLU A 171 1.58 6.17 1.71
CA GLU A 171 2.31 6.57 2.90
C GLU A 171 1.82 5.78 4.14
N ALA A 172 0.55 5.38 4.17
CA ALA A 172 0.02 4.53 5.22
C ALA A 172 0.50 3.07 5.10
N ASP A 173 0.66 2.55 3.88
CA ASP A 173 1.27 1.24 3.63
C ASP A 173 2.73 1.22 4.10
N ILE A 174 3.49 2.28 3.79
CA ILE A 174 4.87 2.43 4.27
C ILE A 174 4.90 2.49 5.79
N LEU A 175 4.05 3.31 6.42
CA LEU A 175 3.95 3.42 7.87
C LEU A 175 3.63 2.07 8.51
N THR A 176 2.66 1.37 7.92
CA THR A 176 2.23 0.05 8.40
C THR A 176 3.41 -0.90 8.43
N ASP A 177 4.19 -0.97 7.36
CA ASP A 177 5.32 -1.89 7.30
C ASP A 177 6.51 -1.45 8.17
N LEU A 178 6.74 -0.14 8.32
CA LEU A 178 7.79 0.38 9.21
C LEU A 178 7.49 0.12 10.69
N LEU A 179 6.24 0.18 11.10
CA LEU A 179 5.80 -0.01 12.48
C LEU A 179 5.34 -1.45 12.78
N ASN A 180 5.16 -2.26 11.76
CA ASN A 180 4.83 -3.68 11.83
C ASN A 180 5.95 -4.46 11.12
N PRO A 181 7.16 -4.52 11.70
CA PRO A 181 8.34 -4.99 10.98
C PRO A 181 8.29 -6.50 10.76
N HIS A 182 8.03 -6.90 9.54
CA HIS A 182 8.21 -8.27 9.07
C HIS A 182 9.18 -8.27 7.88
N ALA A 183 10.21 -9.09 7.97
CA ALA A 183 11.10 -9.32 6.84
C ALA A 183 10.41 -10.22 5.80
N PRO A 184 10.65 -9.97 4.50
CA PRO A 184 11.65 -9.08 3.92
C PRO A 184 11.23 -7.61 3.73
N GLY A 185 10.04 -7.17 4.05
CA GLY A 185 9.50 -5.87 3.71
C GLY A 185 8.80 -5.88 2.35
N PHE A 186 8.08 -4.79 2.01
CA PHE A 186 7.39 -4.72 0.73
C PHE A 186 8.15 -3.93 -0.33
N PHE A 187 7.79 -4.17 -1.59
CA PHE A 187 8.21 -3.40 -2.74
C PHE A 187 7.01 -3.13 -3.66
N SER A 188 6.87 -1.91 -4.12
CA SER A 188 5.86 -1.54 -5.12
C SER A 188 6.46 -0.58 -6.14
N ALA A 189 6.17 -0.80 -7.41
CA ALA A 189 6.59 0.05 -8.52
C ALA A 189 5.37 0.45 -9.36
N TYR A 190 5.27 1.74 -9.63
CA TYR A 190 4.29 2.34 -10.53
C TYR A 190 5.03 2.81 -11.77
N PHE A 191 4.70 2.25 -12.93
CA PHE A 191 5.36 2.58 -14.19
C PHE A 191 4.46 3.40 -15.09
N HIS A 192 5.00 4.47 -15.64
CA HIS A 192 4.43 5.10 -16.82
C HIS A 192 5.04 4.41 -18.06
N GLY A 193 4.39 3.31 -18.45
CA GLY A 193 4.82 2.50 -19.59
C GLY A 193 4.47 3.16 -20.93
N ARG A 194 5.19 2.80 -21.98
CA ARG A 194 4.89 3.26 -23.34
C ARG A 194 3.66 2.58 -23.92
N LYS A 195 3.45 1.30 -23.58
CA LYS A 195 2.30 0.53 -24.02
C LYS A 195 1.18 0.55 -22.96
N HIS A 196 1.55 0.50 -21.68
CA HIS A 196 0.62 0.50 -20.56
C HIS A 196 0.99 1.65 -19.61
N PRO A 197 0.32 2.81 -19.73
CA PRO A 197 0.72 4.02 -19.03
C PRO A 197 0.50 3.97 -17.52
N ASP A 198 -0.29 3.02 -17.04
CA ASP A 198 -0.57 2.85 -15.61
C ASP A 198 -0.39 1.38 -15.19
N LEU A 199 0.86 0.91 -15.22
CA LEU A 199 1.22 -0.45 -14.83
C LEU A 199 1.83 -0.47 -13.43
N ARG A 200 1.34 -1.36 -12.59
CA ARG A 200 1.83 -1.55 -11.23
C ARG A 200 2.38 -2.96 -11.02
N PHE A 201 3.50 -3.04 -10.35
CA PHE A 201 4.07 -4.28 -9.82
C PHE A 201 4.20 -4.18 -8.30
N LYS A 202 3.74 -5.18 -7.59
CA LYS A 202 3.74 -5.20 -6.11
C LYS A 202 4.22 -6.55 -5.59
N VAL A 203 5.09 -6.51 -4.60
CA VAL A 203 5.46 -7.66 -3.75
C VAL A 203 5.21 -7.24 -2.30
N GLN A 204 4.19 -7.81 -1.68
CA GLN A 204 3.76 -7.45 -0.33
C GLN A 204 3.60 -8.71 0.52
N PRO A 205 4.55 -9.00 1.43
CA PRO A 205 4.51 -10.21 2.27
C PRO A 205 3.25 -10.37 3.13
N ARG A 206 2.50 -9.28 3.33
CA ARG A 206 1.22 -9.28 4.06
C ARG A 206 -0.01 -9.52 3.18
N GLY A 207 0.19 -9.89 1.91
CA GLY A 207 -0.85 -10.01 0.90
C GLY A 207 -0.95 -8.76 0.02
N ALA A 208 -1.00 -8.99 -1.31
CA ALA A 208 -1.02 -7.91 -2.29
C ALA A 208 -2.31 -7.08 -2.23
N PHE A 209 -3.41 -7.68 -1.81
CA PHE A 209 -4.74 -7.06 -1.70
C PHE A 209 -5.38 -7.36 -0.35
N PRO A 210 -5.02 -6.61 0.71
CA PRO A 210 -5.54 -6.85 2.05
C PRO A 210 -7.07 -6.79 2.14
N GLU A 211 -7.72 -5.93 1.35
CA GLU A 211 -9.18 -5.79 1.30
C GLU A 211 -9.88 -7.06 0.79
N MET A 212 -9.22 -7.80 -0.07
CA MET A 212 -9.71 -9.08 -0.59
C MET A 212 -9.37 -10.26 0.32
N SER A 213 -8.60 -10.00 1.39
CA SER A 213 -8.08 -11.03 2.30
C SER A 213 -7.35 -12.17 1.55
N THR A 214 -6.68 -11.82 0.44
CA THR A 214 -5.91 -12.79 -0.34
C THR A 214 -4.57 -13.05 0.33
N PRO A 215 -4.12 -14.31 0.41
CA PRO A 215 -2.81 -14.63 0.94
C PRO A 215 -1.66 -14.37 -0.06
N GLU A 216 -1.98 -14.22 -1.34
CA GLU A 216 -1.01 -14.03 -2.41
C GLU A 216 -0.27 -12.70 -2.25
N GLU A 217 1.05 -12.73 -2.40
CA GLU A 217 1.95 -11.63 -2.12
C GLU A 217 2.37 -10.83 -3.34
N VAL A 218 2.29 -11.42 -4.54
CA VAL A 218 2.84 -10.84 -5.76
C VAL A 218 1.74 -10.50 -6.74
N ALA A 219 1.70 -9.25 -7.21
CA ALA A 219 0.71 -8.79 -8.17
C ALA A 219 1.32 -7.97 -9.31
N VAL A 220 0.78 -8.14 -10.52
CA VAL A 220 0.97 -7.24 -11.67
C VAL A 220 -0.41 -6.77 -12.11
N ILE A 221 -0.59 -5.45 -12.20
CA ILE A 221 -1.90 -4.84 -12.41
C ILE A 221 -1.76 -3.76 -13.48
N ASN A 222 -2.67 -3.77 -14.46
CA ASN A 222 -2.85 -2.64 -15.37
C ASN A 222 -4.06 -1.82 -14.91
N LEU A 223 -3.82 -0.58 -14.52
CA LEU A 223 -4.83 0.35 -13.99
C LEU A 223 -5.28 1.38 -15.04
N ASP A 224 -4.87 1.21 -16.31
CA ASP A 224 -5.32 2.09 -17.39
C ASP A 224 -6.78 1.74 -17.75
N PRO A 225 -7.76 2.61 -17.39
CA PRO A 225 -9.17 2.35 -17.62
C PRO A 225 -9.57 2.48 -19.10
N GLU A 226 -8.67 2.90 -19.98
CA GLU A 226 -8.89 2.95 -21.42
C GLU A 226 -8.35 1.69 -22.13
N ALA A 227 -7.54 0.90 -21.42
CA ALA A 227 -7.00 -0.33 -21.97
C ALA A 227 -8.03 -1.45 -21.96
N ARG A 228 -8.05 -2.23 -23.05
CA ARG A 228 -8.88 -3.44 -23.12
C ARG A 228 -8.48 -4.48 -22.07
N GLU A 229 -7.20 -4.51 -21.77
CA GLU A 229 -6.56 -5.42 -20.82
C GLU A 229 -6.40 -4.82 -19.42
N GLU A 230 -7.27 -3.84 -19.05
CA GLU A 230 -7.37 -3.35 -17.68
C GLU A 230 -7.64 -4.52 -16.71
N GLY A 231 -6.93 -4.55 -15.58
CA GLY A 231 -7.17 -5.54 -14.54
C GLY A 231 -5.92 -6.13 -13.91
N ILE A 232 -6.15 -7.14 -13.09
CA ILE A 232 -5.09 -7.91 -12.41
C ILE A 232 -4.58 -8.96 -13.40
N TRP A 233 -3.35 -8.78 -13.88
CA TRP A 233 -2.72 -9.70 -14.82
C TRP A 233 -2.07 -10.90 -14.13
N TYR A 234 -1.61 -10.68 -12.93
CA TYR A 234 -0.99 -11.71 -12.10
C TYR A 234 -1.32 -11.47 -10.64
N LEU A 235 -1.65 -12.53 -9.93
CA LEU A 235 -1.79 -12.58 -8.49
C LEU A 235 -1.42 -13.98 -8.04
N SER A 236 -0.35 -14.12 -7.29
CA SER A 236 0.15 -15.43 -6.86
C SER A 236 1.06 -15.30 -5.63
N HIS A 237 1.44 -16.44 -5.08
CA HIS A 237 2.41 -16.53 -3.99
C HIS A 237 3.83 -16.21 -4.47
N LEU A 238 4.74 -15.99 -3.51
CA LEU A 238 6.16 -15.76 -3.79
C LEU A 238 6.76 -16.91 -4.60
N GLU A 239 7.64 -16.56 -5.53
CA GLU A 239 8.34 -17.54 -6.39
C GLU A 239 9.00 -18.66 -5.57
N GLN A 240 9.64 -18.31 -4.46
CA GLN A 240 10.28 -19.27 -3.56
C GLN A 240 9.28 -20.25 -2.92
N GLU A 241 8.06 -19.81 -2.62
CA GLU A 241 7.02 -20.64 -2.02
C GLU A 241 6.41 -21.59 -3.06
N ILE A 242 6.18 -21.08 -4.27
CA ILE A 242 5.70 -21.90 -5.37
C ILE A 242 6.73 -23.00 -5.71
N LYS A 243 8.01 -22.64 -5.86
CA LYS A 243 9.10 -23.59 -6.14
C LYS A 243 9.34 -24.57 -4.99
N GLY A 244 9.17 -24.09 -3.75
CA GLY A 244 9.31 -24.90 -2.53
C GLY A 244 8.10 -25.75 -2.19
N HIS A 245 6.98 -25.61 -2.92
CA HIS A 245 5.69 -26.26 -2.61
C HIS A 245 5.18 -25.93 -1.20
N THR A 246 5.42 -24.70 -0.73
CA THR A 246 4.97 -24.20 0.58
C THR A 246 3.86 -23.17 0.47
N ALA A 247 3.53 -22.72 -0.74
CA ALA A 247 2.42 -21.81 -1.00
C ALA A 247 1.09 -22.40 -0.49
N SER A 248 0.30 -21.61 0.22
CA SER A 248 -0.96 -22.05 0.82
C SER A 248 -2.03 -20.95 0.74
N SER A 249 -3.18 -21.27 0.14
CA SER A 249 -4.35 -20.38 0.13
C SER A 249 -5.08 -20.30 1.49
N ASP A 250 -4.70 -21.14 2.45
CA ASP A 250 -5.26 -21.11 3.82
C ASP A 250 -4.48 -20.19 4.77
N GLU A 251 -3.48 -19.50 4.26
CA GLU A 251 -2.65 -18.61 5.07
C GLU A 251 -3.40 -17.36 5.49
N ASN A 252 -3.40 -17.07 6.79
CA ASN A 252 -4.04 -15.88 7.33
C ASN A 252 -3.03 -14.72 7.43
N LYS A 253 -3.14 -13.75 6.54
CA LYS A 253 -2.31 -12.54 6.53
C LYS A 253 -2.88 -11.39 7.38
N ASN A 254 -4.03 -11.57 8.03
CA ASN A 254 -4.60 -10.54 8.89
C ASN A 254 -3.71 -10.25 10.09
N MET A 255 -3.57 -9.00 10.44
CA MET A 255 -2.82 -8.57 11.63
C MET A 255 -3.60 -8.81 12.92
N VAL A 256 -4.91 -8.68 12.83
CA VAL A 256 -5.83 -8.87 13.95
C VAL A 256 -7.03 -9.70 13.54
N GLN A 257 -7.58 -10.43 14.49
CA GLN A 257 -8.85 -11.13 14.36
C GLN A 257 -9.88 -10.49 15.27
N ALA A 258 -10.98 -10.04 14.67
CA ALA A 258 -12.10 -9.50 15.44
C ALA A 258 -12.84 -10.61 16.19
N ASP A 259 -13.00 -10.43 17.50
CA ASP A 259 -13.74 -11.34 18.37
C ASP A 259 -15.20 -10.90 18.54
N HIS A 260 -15.41 -9.58 18.65
CA HIS A 260 -16.75 -9.05 18.90
C HIS A 260 -16.86 -7.59 18.48
N TYR A 261 -17.98 -7.25 17.83
CA TYR A 261 -18.41 -5.90 17.55
C TYR A 261 -19.65 -5.55 18.37
N GLN A 262 -19.61 -4.39 19.04
CA GLN A 262 -20.80 -3.77 19.58
C GLN A 262 -20.96 -2.41 18.88
N ILE A 263 -22.02 -2.26 18.09
CA ILE A 263 -22.27 -1.07 17.29
C ILE A 263 -23.56 -0.42 17.78
N GLU A 264 -23.47 0.82 18.20
CA GLU A 264 -24.62 1.66 18.57
C GLU A 264 -24.78 2.75 17.51
N THR A 265 -25.95 2.80 16.87
CA THR A 265 -26.21 3.72 15.78
C THR A 265 -27.43 4.57 16.08
N THR A 266 -27.31 5.88 15.91
CA THR A 266 -28.42 6.83 15.95
C THR A 266 -28.67 7.36 14.56
N ILE A 267 -29.88 7.16 14.04
CA ILE A 267 -30.30 7.67 12.74
C ILE A 267 -31.05 8.98 12.96
N ALA A 268 -30.49 10.08 12.45
CA ALA A 268 -31.09 11.41 12.51
C ALA A 268 -31.86 11.73 11.22
N LYS A 269 -32.46 12.92 11.15
CA LYS A 269 -33.09 13.41 9.93
C LYS A 269 -32.06 13.63 8.82
N ASN A 270 -32.47 13.48 7.55
CA ASN A 270 -31.65 13.76 6.36
C ASN A 270 -30.45 12.82 6.16
N ASP A 271 -30.64 11.53 6.36
CA ASP A 271 -29.63 10.50 6.10
C ASP A 271 -28.33 10.64 6.91
N HIS A 272 -28.33 11.48 7.93
CA HIS A 272 -27.24 11.54 8.87
C HIS A 272 -27.37 10.45 9.93
N PHE A 273 -26.31 9.68 10.09
CA PHE A 273 -26.23 8.75 11.20
C PHE A 273 -24.91 8.92 11.96
N ILE A 274 -24.97 8.63 13.25
CA ILE A 274 -23.85 8.66 14.17
C ILE A 274 -23.73 7.25 14.71
N ALA A 275 -22.52 6.68 14.65
CA ALA A 275 -22.27 5.37 15.20
C ALA A 275 -21.10 5.36 16.17
N SER A 276 -21.23 4.56 17.22
CA SER A 276 -20.14 4.20 18.11
C SER A 276 -19.90 2.71 18.02
N THR A 277 -18.65 2.32 17.81
CA THR A 277 -18.27 0.92 17.69
C THR A 277 -17.27 0.55 18.77
N ASN A 278 -17.58 -0.48 19.54
CA ASN A 278 -16.64 -1.12 20.44
C ASN A 278 -16.20 -2.43 19.81
N LEU A 279 -14.92 -2.52 19.46
CA LEU A 279 -14.30 -3.69 18.84
C LEU A 279 -13.41 -4.41 19.87
N LYS A 280 -13.67 -5.70 20.08
CA LYS A 280 -12.75 -6.60 20.76
C LYS A 280 -12.05 -7.45 19.71
N PHE A 281 -10.75 -7.53 19.80
CA PHE A 281 -9.93 -8.31 18.89
C PHE A 281 -8.71 -8.89 19.61
N HIS A 282 -8.06 -9.83 18.97
CA HIS A 282 -6.72 -10.29 19.36
C HIS A 282 -5.77 -10.17 18.18
N ALA A 283 -4.47 -9.97 18.48
CA ALA A 283 -3.43 -9.93 17.48
C ALA A 283 -3.13 -11.35 16.98
N VAL A 284 -3.03 -11.49 15.65
CA VAL A 284 -2.65 -12.75 14.98
C VAL A 284 -1.14 -12.89 14.93
N THR A 285 -0.44 -11.75 14.82
CA THR A 285 1.02 -11.65 14.75
C THR A 285 1.56 -10.83 15.92
N ASP A 286 2.84 -11.03 16.27
CA ASP A 286 3.51 -10.24 17.30
C ASP A 286 4.14 -8.98 16.69
N GLY A 287 4.13 -7.90 17.45
CA GLY A 287 4.91 -6.70 17.14
C GLY A 287 4.19 -5.64 16.34
N ASP A 288 3.01 -5.93 15.81
CA ASP A 288 2.25 -4.98 14.99
C ASP A 288 1.70 -3.80 15.82
N ARG A 289 1.73 -2.62 15.21
CA ARG A 289 1.25 -1.36 15.81
C ARG A 289 0.22 -0.64 14.96
N VAL A 290 0.19 -0.89 13.65
CA VAL A 290 -0.76 -0.24 12.74
C VAL A 290 -1.80 -1.26 12.33
N ILE A 291 -3.08 -0.92 12.54
CA ILE A 291 -4.20 -1.76 12.17
C ILE A 291 -5.00 -1.02 11.09
N LYS A 292 -5.15 -1.65 9.93
CA LYS A 292 -5.98 -1.15 8.82
C LYS A 292 -7.41 -1.62 8.99
N PHE A 293 -8.35 -0.72 8.76
CA PHE A 293 -9.78 -0.98 8.72
C PHE A 293 -10.38 -0.45 7.43
N SER A 294 -11.29 -1.20 6.83
CA SER A 294 -12.12 -0.72 5.72
C SER A 294 -13.36 -0.01 6.26
N LEU A 295 -13.67 1.13 5.70
CA LEU A 295 -14.84 1.92 6.06
C LEU A 295 -15.39 2.60 4.79
N LEU A 296 -16.71 2.67 4.66
CA LEU A 296 -17.30 3.40 3.53
C LEU A 296 -16.74 4.84 3.48
N PRO A 297 -16.28 5.34 2.32
CA PRO A 297 -15.55 6.62 2.21
C PRO A 297 -16.31 7.82 2.77
N ASN A 298 -17.66 7.78 2.75
CA ASN A 298 -18.50 8.85 3.30
C ASN A 298 -18.59 8.84 4.83
N LEU A 299 -18.15 7.76 5.49
CA LEU A 299 -18.14 7.66 6.94
C LEU A 299 -16.83 8.23 7.47
N ARG A 300 -16.94 9.18 8.39
CA ARG A 300 -15.76 9.86 8.94
C ARG A 300 -15.57 9.49 10.40
N VAL A 301 -14.35 9.08 10.72
CA VAL A 301 -13.94 8.79 12.10
C VAL A 301 -13.61 10.10 12.78
N GLU A 302 -14.22 10.34 13.93
CA GLU A 302 -13.95 11.54 14.74
C GLU A 302 -12.93 11.24 15.84
N LYS A 303 -13.01 10.02 16.38
CA LYS A 303 -12.19 9.65 17.54
C LYS A 303 -11.97 8.14 17.59
N VAL A 304 -10.76 7.77 17.96
CA VAL A 304 -10.40 6.40 18.31
C VAL A 304 -9.78 6.38 19.69
N SER A 305 -10.15 5.40 20.50
CA SER A 305 -9.52 5.20 21.82
C SER A 305 -9.24 3.73 22.09
N SER A 306 -8.18 3.47 22.84
CA SER A 306 -7.78 2.15 23.31
C SER A 306 -7.42 2.23 24.80
N GLY A 307 -7.99 1.34 25.62
CA GLY A 307 -7.74 1.36 27.07
C GLY A 307 -8.16 2.67 27.75
N GLY A 308 -9.13 3.41 27.19
CA GLY A 308 -9.59 4.71 27.70
C GLY A 308 -8.72 5.91 27.32
N GLN A 309 -7.69 5.71 26.52
CA GLN A 309 -6.81 6.78 26.00
C GLN A 309 -7.05 6.96 24.49
N ASP A 310 -6.99 8.22 24.05
CA ASP A 310 -7.08 8.55 22.63
C ASP A 310 -5.84 8.03 21.91
N VAL A 311 -6.05 7.42 20.73
CA VAL A 311 -4.97 6.92 19.89
C VAL A 311 -4.99 7.59 18.51
N PRO A 312 -3.82 7.84 17.90
CA PRO A 312 -3.74 8.40 16.56
C PRO A 312 -4.42 7.50 15.53
N PHE A 313 -5.04 8.12 14.55
CA PHE A 313 -5.56 7.41 13.38
C PHE A 313 -5.34 8.23 12.11
N ILE A 314 -5.36 7.55 10.97
CA ILE A 314 -5.19 8.13 9.65
C ILE A 314 -6.47 7.84 8.88
N GLN A 315 -7.10 8.87 8.36
CA GLN A 315 -8.19 8.76 7.42
C GLN A 315 -8.13 9.94 6.46
N GLU A 316 -7.83 9.64 5.20
CA GLU A 316 -7.70 10.64 4.16
C GLU A 316 -9.05 11.06 3.55
N ASP A 317 -9.02 11.97 2.59
CA ASP A 317 -10.23 12.37 1.86
C ASP A 317 -10.87 11.15 1.19
N LYS A 318 -12.21 11.13 1.16
CA LYS A 318 -12.99 10.06 0.54
C LYS A 318 -12.70 9.81 -0.93
N LYS A 319 -12.04 10.75 -1.59
CA LYS A 319 -11.61 10.62 -2.98
C LYS A 319 -10.32 9.85 -3.12
N GLU A 320 -9.58 9.71 -2.04
CA GLU A 320 -8.28 9.06 -2.02
C GLU A 320 -8.37 7.62 -1.54
N ASP A 321 -9.02 7.39 -0.41
CA ASP A 321 -8.92 6.13 0.30
C ASP A 321 -10.23 5.83 1.07
N ALA A 322 -10.70 4.59 0.97
CA ALA A 322 -11.82 4.07 1.74
C ALA A 322 -11.40 3.46 3.08
N SER A 323 -10.10 3.36 3.34
CA SER A 323 -9.56 2.78 4.57
C SER A 323 -9.34 3.82 5.65
N PHE A 324 -9.21 3.37 6.89
CA PHE A 324 -8.56 4.14 7.94
C PHE A 324 -7.62 3.25 8.74
N TYR A 325 -6.59 3.86 9.32
CA TYR A 325 -5.54 3.15 10.02
C TYR A 325 -5.47 3.65 11.45
N VAL A 326 -5.37 2.74 12.40
CA VAL A 326 -5.19 3.06 13.82
C VAL A 326 -3.76 2.75 14.21
N VAL A 327 -3.06 3.72 14.79
CA VAL A 327 -1.67 3.58 15.24
C VAL A 327 -1.66 3.32 16.73
N MET A 328 -1.40 2.08 17.13
CA MET A 328 -1.34 1.69 18.54
C MET A 328 -0.10 2.29 19.21
N PRO A 329 -0.21 2.74 20.48
CA PRO A 329 0.92 3.32 21.19
C PRO A 329 2.05 2.32 21.43
N GLU A 330 1.72 1.05 21.60
CA GLU A 330 2.65 -0.05 21.83
C GLU A 330 2.40 -1.19 20.86
N SER A 331 3.44 -2.00 20.65
CA SER A 331 3.35 -3.21 19.85
C SER A 331 2.40 -4.22 20.51
N MET A 332 1.55 -4.81 19.69
CA MET A 332 0.63 -5.84 20.14
C MET A 332 1.36 -7.18 20.29
N ALA A 333 1.04 -7.91 21.33
CA ALA A 333 1.52 -9.28 21.50
C ALA A 333 0.47 -10.26 20.96
N ARG A 334 0.93 -11.28 20.26
CA ARG A 334 0.07 -12.37 19.80
C ARG A 334 -0.61 -13.04 20.98
N ASN A 335 -1.94 -13.02 20.98
CA ASN A 335 -2.72 -13.80 21.92
C ASN A 335 -2.92 -15.21 21.35
N ILE A 336 -2.21 -16.18 21.88
CA ILE A 336 -2.48 -17.59 21.62
C ILE A 336 -3.71 -17.94 22.44
N PRO A 337 -4.85 -18.34 21.83
CA PRO A 337 -5.95 -18.91 22.61
C PRO A 337 -5.42 -20.15 23.32
N GLY A 338 -5.47 -20.14 24.65
CA GLY A 338 -5.15 -21.32 25.45
C GLY A 338 -6.28 -22.37 25.42
#